data_4f27d1b5873e61288d7e926e4f69e12e
#
_entry.id   4f27d1b5873e61288d7e926e4f69e12e
#
_cell.length_a   1.000
_cell.length_b   1.000
_cell.length_c   1.000
_cell.angle_alpha   90.00
_cell.angle_beta   90.00
_cell.angle_gamma   90.00
#
_symmetry.space_group_name_H-M   'P 1'
#
loop_
_entity.id
_entity.type
_entity.pdbx_description
1 polymer ?
#
loop_
_entity_poly.entity_id
_entity_poly.type
_entity_poly.pdbx_seq_one_letter_code
_entity_poly.pdbx_strand_id
1 'polypeptide(L)'
;INGPNLNLLGKRNPTVYGDVGFDEYLAANNFAGVELDYYQSNVEGEIINMLQSSDADAIILNAGGYAHTSVAIRDAVEAISVPVVEVHISNIAAREAFRHESLISPVAIGCIFGFGLKSYDLAIDYFVNHFKV
;
A
#
# COMPACT_ATOMS: atom_id res chain seq x y z
N ILE A 1 -2.11 4.67 1.77
CA ILE A 1 -2.82 4.04 2.91
C ILE A 1 -2.07 2.78 3.30
N ASN A 2 -1.64 2.71 4.54
CA ASN A 2 -0.98 1.54 5.12
C ASN A 2 -1.90 0.85 6.14
N GLY A 3 -1.96 -0.46 6.06
CA GLY A 3 -2.79 -1.31 6.91
C GLY A 3 -2.10 -1.78 8.19
N PRO A 4 -2.58 -2.91 8.75
CA PRO A 4 -2.21 -3.36 10.08
C PRO A 4 -0.72 -3.67 10.21
N ASN A 5 -0.20 -3.35 11.39
CA ASN A 5 1.18 -3.57 11.81
C ASN A 5 2.23 -2.71 11.06
N LEU A 6 1.84 -1.91 10.08
CA LEU A 6 2.76 -1.05 9.35
C LEU A 6 3.17 0.18 10.16
N ASN A 7 2.48 0.47 11.26
CA ASN A 7 2.92 1.41 12.27
C ASN A 7 4.18 0.93 13.03
N LEU A 8 4.51 -0.35 12.92
CA LEU A 8 5.68 -0.97 13.57
C LEU A 8 6.90 -1.08 12.66
N LEU A 9 6.84 -0.49 11.46
CA LEU A 9 7.98 -0.43 10.56
C LEU A 9 9.20 0.20 11.25
N GLY A 10 10.37 -0.44 11.09
CA GLY A 10 11.59 -0.05 11.81
C GLY A 10 11.77 -0.76 13.14
N LYS A 11 10.70 -1.32 13.72
CA LYS A 11 10.71 -2.05 14.99
C LYS A 11 10.37 -3.53 14.83
N ARG A 12 9.78 -3.88 13.69
CA ARG A 12 9.38 -5.23 13.34
C ARG A 12 10.57 -5.92 12.65
N ASN A 13 10.49 -7.25 12.42
CA ASN A 13 11.56 -8.05 11.83
C ASN A 13 12.32 -7.33 10.70
N PRO A 14 13.55 -6.80 10.95
CA PRO A 14 14.28 -6.00 9.96
C PRO A 14 14.69 -6.78 8.71
N THR A 15 14.82 -8.09 8.82
CA THR A 15 15.17 -8.97 7.69
C THR A 15 14.06 -8.96 6.61
N VAL A 16 12.80 -8.80 7.04
CA VAL A 16 11.64 -8.81 6.12
C VAL A 16 11.22 -7.40 5.71
N TYR A 17 11.21 -6.46 6.67
CA TYR A 17 10.60 -5.13 6.49
C TYR A 17 11.61 -3.99 6.46
N GLY A 18 12.91 -4.27 6.71
CA GLY A 18 13.92 -3.25 6.89
C GLY A 18 13.89 -2.61 8.27
N ASP A 19 14.83 -1.71 8.53
CA ASP A 19 15.04 -1.06 9.83
C ASP A 19 14.57 0.40 9.85
N VAL A 20 14.06 0.93 8.74
CA VAL A 20 13.58 2.31 8.61
C VAL A 20 12.08 2.37 8.84
N GLY A 21 11.64 3.30 9.70
CA GLY A 21 10.23 3.58 9.91
C GLY A 21 9.63 4.36 8.74
N PHE A 22 8.30 4.30 8.60
CA PHE A 22 7.63 4.98 7.48
C PHE A 22 7.73 6.50 7.58
N ASP A 23 7.69 7.05 8.79
CA ASP A 23 7.87 8.49 9.02
C ASP A 23 9.24 8.96 8.56
N GLU A 24 10.30 8.19 8.85
CA GLU A 24 11.66 8.47 8.39
C GLU A 24 11.73 8.40 6.86
N TYR A 25 11.08 7.41 6.27
CA TYR A 25 11.00 7.25 4.81
C TYR A 25 10.36 8.47 4.16
N LEU A 26 9.21 8.92 4.66
CA LEU A 26 8.51 10.09 4.13
C LEU A 26 9.35 11.36 4.27
N ALA A 27 10.01 11.55 5.42
CA ALA A 27 10.85 12.72 5.68
C ALA A 27 12.08 12.78 4.77
N ALA A 28 12.64 11.61 4.41
CA ALA A 28 13.84 11.51 3.59
C ALA A 28 13.57 11.63 2.08
N ASN A 29 12.32 11.51 1.66
CA ASN A 29 11.96 11.48 0.24
C ASN A 29 11.07 12.68 -0.11
N ASN A 30 11.43 13.35 -1.18
CA ASN A 30 10.65 14.43 -1.76
C ASN A 30 10.30 14.07 -3.20
N PHE A 31 9.00 13.95 -3.45
CA PHE A 31 8.51 13.60 -4.78
C PHE A 31 8.01 14.87 -5.46
N ALA A 32 8.78 15.36 -6.42
CA ALA A 32 8.48 16.60 -7.11
C ALA A 32 7.11 16.59 -7.80
N GLY A 33 6.30 17.61 -7.56
CA GLY A 33 4.97 17.73 -8.15
C GLY A 33 3.91 16.82 -7.52
N VAL A 34 4.22 16.19 -6.38
CA VAL A 34 3.31 15.29 -5.69
C VAL A 34 3.02 15.82 -4.28
N GLU A 35 1.75 15.90 -3.95
CA GLU A 35 1.29 16.11 -2.58
C GLU A 35 0.90 14.73 -2.02
N LEU A 36 1.61 14.29 -0.97
CA LEU A 36 1.36 13.00 -0.34
C LEU A 36 0.59 13.17 0.97
N ASP A 37 -0.58 12.54 1.03
CA ASP A 37 -1.30 12.34 2.27
C ASP A 37 -1.05 10.93 2.77
N TYR A 38 -0.60 10.80 4.00
CA TYR A 38 -0.31 9.50 4.61
C TYR A 38 -1.36 9.13 5.64
N TYR A 39 -1.82 7.89 5.56
CA TYR A 39 -2.77 7.33 6.50
C TYR A 39 -2.40 5.89 6.83
N GLN A 40 -2.49 5.53 8.11
CA GLN A 40 -2.23 4.17 8.59
C GLN A 40 -3.30 3.79 9.61
N SER A 41 -3.83 2.57 9.51
CA SER A 41 -4.71 2.03 10.53
C SER A 41 -4.59 0.51 10.61
N ASN A 42 -4.74 -0.01 11.83
CA ASN A 42 -4.88 -1.45 12.08
C ASN A 42 -6.33 -1.93 11.94
N VAL A 43 -7.27 -1.01 11.78
CA VAL A 43 -8.71 -1.29 11.81
C VAL A 43 -9.23 -1.39 10.39
N GLU A 44 -9.75 -2.55 10.02
CA GLU A 44 -10.25 -2.81 8.66
C GLU A 44 -11.29 -1.79 8.21
N GLY A 45 -12.26 -1.48 9.06
CA GLY A 45 -13.31 -0.52 8.75
C GLY A 45 -12.80 0.90 8.53
N GLU A 46 -11.74 1.31 9.23
CA GLU A 46 -11.11 2.61 9.03
C GLU A 46 -10.42 2.69 7.67
N ILE A 47 -9.78 1.60 7.23
CA ILE A 47 -9.17 1.52 5.90
C ILE A 47 -10.25 1.66 4.82
N ILE A 48 -11.37 0.97 4.98
CA ILE A 48 -12.50 1.06 4.07
C ILE A 48 -13.05 2.48 4.02
N ASN A 49 -13.25 3.11 5.17
CA ASN A 49 -13.73 4.48 5.25
C ASN A 49 -12.78 5.45 4.55
N MET A 50 -11.48 5.26 4.71
CA MET A 50 -10.47 6.09 4.07
C MET A 50 -10.49 5.94 2.54
N LEU A 51 -10.61 4.70 2.05
CA LEU A 51 -10.76 4.45 0.62
C LEU A 51 -11.97 5.17 0.04
N GLN A 52 -13.10 5.09 0.73
CA GLN A 52 -14.37 5.66 0.26
C GLN A 52 -14.41 7.17 0.34
N SER A 53 -13.71 7.78 1.29
CA SER A 53 -13.74 9.24 1.50
C SER A 53 -12.59 9.99 0.82
N SER A 54 -11.65 9.30 0.22
CA SER A 54 -10.48 9.93 -0.41
C SER A 54 -10.88 10.79 -1.61
N ASP A 55 -10.35 12.00 -1.65
CA ASP A 55 -10.44 12.91 -2.80
C ASP A 55 -9.11 12.99 -3.58
N ALA A 56 -8.18 12.09 -3.29
CA ALA A 56 -6.90 12.03 -3.98
C ALA A 56 -7.07 11.63 -5.44
N ASP A 57 -6.10 12.01 -6.27
CA ASP A 57 -6.05 11.62 -7.68
C ASP A 57 -5.70 10.14 -7.85
N ALA A 58 -5.01 9.57 -6.88
CA ALA A 58 -4.57 8.18 -6.88
C ALA A 58 -4.33 7.67 -5.45
N ILE A 59 -4.43 6.36 -5.26
CA ILE A 59 -4.18 5.73 -3.96
C ILE A 59 -3.13 4.64 -4.13
N ILE A 60 -2.16 4.63 -3.21
CA ILE A 60 -1.24 3.51 -3.03
C ILE A 60 -1.69 2.81 -1.75
N LEU A 61 -2.08 1.55 -1.89
CA LEU A 61 -2.62 0.75 -0.80
C LEU A 61 -1.69 -0.40 -0.44
N ASN A 62 -1.17 -0.39 0.77
CA ASN A 62 -0.56 -1.56 1.38
C ASN A 62 -1.48 -2.04 2.51
N ALA A 63 -2.36 -2.97 2.17
CA ALA A 63 -3.35 -3.48 3.12
C ALA A 63 -2.75 -4.43 4.17
N GLY A 64 -1.45 -4.72 4.10
CA GLY A 64 -0.80 -5.65 5.00
C GLY A 64 -1.41 -7.05 4.91
N GLY A 65 -1.58 -7.72 6.04
CA GLY A 65 -2.20 -9.04 6.07
C GLY A 65 -3.64 -9.07 5.58
N TYR A 66 -4.35 -7.96 5.62
CA TYR A 66 -5.71 -7.89 5.08
C TYR A 66 -5.77 -8.14 3.57
N ALA A 67 -4.67 -7.98 2.84
CA ALA A 67 -4.64 -8.30 1.42
C ALA A 67 -4.99 -9.77 1.14
N HIS A 68 -4.75 -10.65 2.11
CA HIS A 68 -4.97 -12.09 1.98
C HIS A 68 -6.30 -12.56 2.58
N THR A 69 -7.01 -11.70 3.30
CA THR A 69 -8.19 -12.11 4.08
C THR A 69 -9.42 -11.21 3.91
N SER A 70 -9.24 -9.95 3.50
CA SER A 70 -10.33 -8.98 3.52
C SER A 70 -11.06 -8.88 2.19
N VAL A 71 -12.16 -9.57 2.08
CA VAL A 71 -13.11 -9.35 0.98
C VAL A 71 -13.72 -7.94 1.08
N ALA A 72 -13.90 -7.41 2.29
CA ALA A 72 -14.49 -6.09 2.49
C ALA A 72 -13.61 -4.97 1.94
N ILE A 73 -12.29 -5.03 2.15
CA ILE A 73 -11.36 -4.06 1.54
C ILE A 73 -11.31 -4.25 0.02
N ARG A 74 -11.28 -5.48 -0.46
CA ARG A 74 -11.35 -5.76 -1.90
C ARG A 74 -12.56 -5.09 -2.53
N ASP A 75 -13.73 -5.26 -1.93
CA ASP A 75 -14.97 -4.68 -2.45
C ASP A 75 -14.95 -3.15 -2.41
N ALA A 76 -14.34 -2.56 -1.39
CA ALA A 76 -14.16 -1.11 -1.31
C ALA A 76 -13.27 -0.58 -2.45
N VAL A 77 -12.16 -1.26 -2.74
CA VAL A 77 -11.27 -0.90 -3.86
C VAL A 77 -12.02 -0.98 -5.19
N GLU A 78 -12.80 -2.04 -5.40
CA GLU A 78 -13.58 -2.22 -6.62
C GLU A 78 -14.67 -1.15 -6.78
N ALA A 79 -15.25 -0.69 -5.68
CA ALA A 79 -16.38 0.24 -5.71
C ALA A 79 -15.98 1.70 -5.98
N ILE A 80 -14.76 2.11 -5.64
CA ILE A 80 -14.32 3.49 -5.80
C ILE A 80 -13.80 3.76 -7.21
N SER A 81 -13.88 5.02 -7.63
CA SER A 81 -13.38 5.45 -8.95
C SER A 81 -11.91 5.87 -8.93
N VAL A 82 -11.36 6.18 -7.75
CA VAL A 82 -9.95 6.56 -7.62
C VAL A 82 -9.07 5.34 -7.94
N PRO A 83 -8.08 5.48 -8.83
CA PRO A 83 -7.20 4.35 -9.17
C PRO A 83 -6.34 3.93 -7.98
N VAL A 84 -6.21 2.62 -7.78
CA VAL A 84 -5.46 2.04 -6.66
C VAL A 84 -4.35 1.14 -7.20
N VAL A 85 -3.12 1.38 -6.75
CA VAL A 85 -1.98 0.43 -6.91
C VAL A 85 -1.77 -0.25 -5.57
N GLU A 86 -1.69 -1.57 -5.60
CA GLU A 86 -1.36 -2.37 -4.41
C GLU A 86 0.15 -2.45 -4.23
N VAL A 87 0.64 -2.26 -3.00
CA VAL A 87 2.05 -2.35 -2.64
C VAL A 87 2.24 -3.30 -1.47
N HIS A 88 3.29 -4.10 -1.53
CA HIS A 88 3.83 -4.86 -0.40
C HIS A 88 5.33 -4.61 -0.30
N ILE A 89 5.83 -4.44 0.93
CA ILE A 89 7.25 -4.20 1.20
C ILE A 89 8.05 -5.47 0.96
N SER A 90 7.57 -6.60 1.50
CA SER A 90 8.22 -7.89 1.34
C SER A 90 7.89 -8.53 0.00
N ASN A 91 8.74 -9.47 -0.44
CA ASN A 91 8.38 -10.35 -1.53
C ASN A 91 7.42 -11.43 -1.00
N ILE A 92 6.13 -11.18 -1.16
CA ILE A 92 5.09 -12.08 -0.64
C ILE A 92 5.14 -13.47 -1.28
N ALA A 93 5.67 -13.59 -2.49
CA ALA A 93 5.84 -14.87 -3.17
C ALA A 93 6.94 -15.75 -2.52
N ALA A 94 7.84 -15.15 -1.74
CA ALA A 94 8.89 -15.85 -1.01
C ALA A 94 8.53 -16.13 0.45
N ARG A 95 7.33 -15.79 0.87
CA ARG A 95 6.84 -15.99 2.24
C ARG A 95 5.90 -17.21 2.32
N GLU A 96 5.14 -17.30 3.41
CA GLU A 96 4.22 -18.43 3.63
C GLU A 96 3.18 -18.51 2.50
N ALA A 97 2.75 -19.74 2.19
CA ALA A 97 1.84 -19.99 1.07
C ALA A 97 0.55 -19.15 1.13
N PHE A 98 0.04 -18.86 2.33
CA PHE A 98 -1.19 -18.07 2.47
C PHE A 98 -1.00 -16.59 2.06
N ARG A 99 0.24 -16.13 1.84
CA ARG A 99 0.54 -14.77 1.37
C ARG A 99 0.68 -14.70 -0.15
N HIS A 100 0.68 -15.83 -0.85
CA HIS A 100 0.91 -15.84 -2.30
C HIS A 100 -0.27 -15.30 -3.08
N GLU A 101 -1.47 -15.33 -2.51
CA GLU A 101 -2.68 -14.81 -3.15
C GLU A 101 -3.12 -13.53 -2.48
N SER A 102 -3.34 -12.48 -3.29
CA SER A 102 -3.94 -11.24 -2.84
C SER A 102 -5.36 -11.13 -3.36
N LEU A 103 -6.30 -10.82 -2.47
CA LEU A 103 -7.68 -10.49 -2.83
C LEU A 103 -7.80 -9.10 -3.44
N ILE A 104 -6.79 -8.24 -3.21
CA ILE A 104 -6.78 -6.85 -3.67
C ILE A 104 -6.26 -6.75 -5.11
N SER A 105 -5.24 -7.54 -5.47
CA SER A 105 -4.58 -7.46 -6.78
C SER A 105 -5.56 -7.50 -7.96
N PRO A 106 -6.58 -8.37 -7.98
CA PRO A 106 -7.51 -8.42 -9.11
C PRO A 106 -8.35 -7.17 -9.32
N VAL A 107 -8.52 -6.34 -8.30
CA VAL A 107 -9.34 -5.11 -8.36
C VAL A 107 -8.50 -3.83 -8.34
N ALA A 108 -7.18 -3.94 -8.14
CA ALA A 108 -6.22 -2.85 -8.29
C ALA A 108 -5.78 -2.73 -9.75
N ILE A 109 -5.25 -1.55 -10.12
CA ILE A 109 -4.71 -1.38 -11.48
C ILE A 109 -3.35 -2.05 -11.67
N GLY A 110 -2.66 -2.36 -10.60
CA GLY A 110 -1.39 -3.08 -10.60
C GLY A 110 -0.93 -3.40 -9.20
N CYS A 111 0.10 -4.25 -9.09
CA CYS A 111 0.68 -4.64 -7.82
C CYS A 111 2.20 -4.62 -7.88
N ILE A 112 2.82 -4.04 -6.87
CA ILE A 112 4.28 -3.97 -6.72
C ILE A 112 4.63 -4.58 -5.37
N PHE A 113 5.53 -5.55 -5.36
CA PHE A 113 5.97 -6.13 -4.10
C PHE A 113 7.43 -6.58 -4.17
N GLY A 114 8.11 -6.58 -3.01
CA GLY A 114 9.42 -7.19 -2.86
C GLY A 114 10.61 -6.24 -2.88
N PHE A 115 10.40 -4.94 -3.09
CA PHE A 115 11.49 -3.96 -3.18
C PHE A 115 11.63 -3.09 -1.93
N GLY A 116 11.13 -3.56 -0.79
CA GLY A 116 11.15 -2.78 0.44
C GLY A 116 10.36 -1.49 0.30
N LEU A 117 10.82 -0.43 0.93
CA LEU A 117 10.18 0.89 0.83
C LEU A 117 10.26 1.49 -0.57
N LYS A 118 11.21 1.05 -1.40
CA LYS A 118 11.27 1.44 -2.82
C LYS A 118 10.03 1.02 -3.61
N SER A 119 9.28 0.06 -3.12
CA SER A 119 8.00 -0.32 -3.75
C SER A 119 7.03 0.86 -3.80
N TYR A 120 7.03 1.72 -2.77
CA TYR A 120 6.22 2.95 -2.76
C TYR A 120 6.73 3.96 -3.78
N ASP A 121 8.05 4.13 -3.90
CA ASP A 121 8.65 5.03 -4.89
C ASP A 121 8.21 4.63 -6.31
N LEU A 122 8.24 3.34 -6.60
CA LEU A 122 7.85 2.80 -7.91
C LEU A 122 6.37 3.05 -8.21
N ALA A 123 5.51 2.91 -7.20
CA ALA A 123 4.09 3.19 -7.34
C ALA A 123 3.83 4.68 -7.58
N ILE A 124 4.54 5.56 -6.88
CA ILE A 124 4.45 7.01 -7.07
C ILE A 124 4.91 7.38 -8.48
N ASP A 125 6.05 6.83 -8.91
CA ASP A 125 6.58 7.06 -10.27
C ASP A 125 5.56 6.64 -11.33
N TYR A 126 4.92 5.50 -11.15
CA TYR A 126 3.89 5.05 -12.08
C TYR A 126 2.77 6.08 -12.23
N PHE A 127 2.23 6.58 -11.13
CA PHE A 127 1.15 7.57 -11.18
C PHE A 127 1.60 8.90 -11.76
N VAL A 128 2.81 9.34 -11.46
CA VAL A 128 3.31 10.65 -11.93
C VAL A 128 3.66 10.62 -13.41
N ASN A 129 4.31 9.56 -13.88
CA ASN A 129 4.94 9.55 -15.19
C ASN A 129 4.28 8.63 -16.21
N HIS A 130 3.49 7.67 -15.79
CA HIS A 130 2.98 6.61 -16.67
C HIS A 130 1.47 6.47 -16.68
N PHE A 131 0.79 6.85 -15.62
CA PHE A 131 -0.66 6.76 -15.55
C PHE A 131 -1.29 7.93 -16.29
N LYS A 132 -2.14 7.62 -17.25
CA LYS A 132 -2.90 8.63 -18.02
C LYS A 132 -4.37 8.50 -17.68
N VAL A 133 -4.89 9.58 -17.21
CA VAL A 133 -6.32 9.72 -16.92
C VAL A 133 -7.10 9.87 -18.24
#